data_845471fe773bff675bcf20c03174556b
#
_entry.id   845471fe773bff675bcf20c03174556b
#
_cell.length_a   1.000
_cell.length_b   1.000
_cell.length_c   1.000
_cell.angle_alpha   90.00
_cell.angle_beta   90.00
_cell.angle_gamma   90.00
#
_symmetry.space_group_name_H-M   'P 1'
#
loop_
_entity.id
_entity.type
_entity.pdbx_description
1 polymer ?
#
loop_
_entity_poly.entity_id
_entity_poly.type
_entity_poly.pdbx_seq_one_letter_code
_entity_poly.pdbx_strand_id
1 'polypeptide(L)'
;MKGLGGARVLITAGAAGIGRVMAERFAAEGARVAVCDADAAAVAEMRATNPGILAQVADVTDAAEVDAFFDAVLIEFGGLDVVAANAGIGGPAGAIEEITFEGWKSTLAVNLDGAFLTARRAAPVLKSQGAGLLLLTSSTAGLFGYPYRSPYAVAKWGIIGLMKTLAMELGPAGVRVNALCPGAVSGPRMDRVVANEAAARGISEDEVRALYVKGVSMKTWVEADDIADMALFLASEMGRKVSGQAMAVDGHTETIGD
;
A
#
# COMPACT_ATOMS: atom_id res chain seq x y z
N MET A 1 -5.42 3.68 19.63
CA MET A 1 -6.53 4.55 19.10
C MET A 1 -7.90 3.94 19.35
N LYS A 2 -8.95 4.76 19.55
CA LYS A 2 -10.30 4.27 19.83
C LYS A 2 -10.89 3.56 18.59
N GLY A 3 -11.44 2.35 18.81
CA GLY A 3 -12.07 1.54 17.76
C GLY A 3 -11.14 0.56 17.05
N LEU A 4 -9.86 0.43 17.46
CA LEU A 4 -8.91 -0.51 16.86
C LEU A 4 -8.71 -1.79 17.67
N GLY A 5 -8.95 -1.78 19.00
CA GLY A 5 -8.84 -2.97 19.82
C GLY A 5 -9.81 -4.06 19.35
N GLY A 6 -9.29 -5.24 19.03
CA GLY A 6 -10.04 -6.37 18.49
C GLY A 6 -10.45 -6.25 17.01
N ALA A 7 -10.10 -5.17 16.30
CA ALA A 7 -10.36 -5.02 14.88
C ALA A 7 -9.63 -6.10 14.07
N ARG A 8 -10.28 -6.64 13.04
CA ARG A 8 -9.77 -7.70 12.16
C ARG A 8 -9.18 -7.06 10.91
N VAL A 9 -7.87 -7.11 10.77
CA VAL A 9 -7.11 -6.38 9.75
C VAL A 9 -6.41 -7.35 8.82
N LEU A 10 -6.58 -7.17 7.52
CA LEU A 10 -5.88 -7.92 6.47
C LEU A 10 -5.02 -6.95 5.65
N ILE A 11 -3.73 -7.27 5.46
CA ILE A 11 -2.79 -6.43 4.71
C ILE A 11 -2.02 -7.27 3.69
N THR A 12 -2.07 -6.92 2.41
CA THR A 12 -1.24 -7.55 1.38
C THR A 12 0.15 -6.91 1.31
N ALA A 13 1.18 -7.69 0.96
CA ALA A 13 2.60 -7.32 1.06
C ALA A 13 2.92 -6.75 2.46
N GLY A 14 2.48 -7.48 3.49
CA GLY A 14 2.52 -7.06 4.88
C GLY A 14 3.71 -7.60 5.66
N ALA A 15 4.61 -8.37 5.05
CA ALA A 15 5.76 -8.94 5.74
C ALA A 15 7.02 -8.04 5.69
N ALA A 16 7.01 -6.98 4.87
CA ALA A 16 8.12 -6.06 4.71
C ALA A 16 7.68 -4.60 4.53
N GLY A 17 8.60 -3.66 4.67
CA GLY A 17 8.43 -2.23 4.38
C GLY A 17 7.21 -1.61 5.06
N ILE A 18 6.47 -0.76 4.33
CA ILE A 18 5.28 -0.05 4.83
C ILE A 18 4.22 -1.01 5.37
N GLY A 19 3.99 -2.13 4.67
CA GLY A 19 2.99 -3.13 5.07
C GLY A 19 3.31 -3.76 6.40
N ARG A 20 4.59 -4.08 6.67
CA ARG A 20 5.06 -4.63 7.95
C ARG A 20 4.85 -3.63 9.09
N VAL A 21 5.31 -2.39 8.91
CA VAL A 21 5.13 -1.36 9.93
C VAL A 21 3.64 -1.13 10.22
N MET A 22 2.82 -1.09 9.18
CA MET A 22 1.36 -0.98 9.33
C MET A 22 0.79 -2.16 10.13
N ALA A 23 1.21 -3.40 9.83
CA ALA A 23 0.77 -4.60 10.54
C ALA A 23 1.15 -4.58 12.03
N GLU A 24 2.41 -4.23 12.32
CA GLU A 24 2.93 -4.11 13.68
C GLU A 24 2.21 -3.01 14.48
N ARG A 25 1.94 -1.86 13.84
CA ARG A 25 1.21 -0.75 14.47
C ARG A 25 -0.26 -1.11 14.75
N PHE A 26 -0.97 -1.78 13.84
CA PHE A 26 -2.31 -2.28 14.10
C PHE A 26 -2.32 -3.32 15.23
N ALA A 27 -1.36 -4.24 15.25
CA ALA A 27 -1.24 -5.22 16.32
C ALA A 27 -0.96 -4.58 17.69
N ALA A 28 -0.12 -3.53 17.73
CA ALA A 28 0.15 -2.76 18.95
C ALA A 28 -1.09 -2.03 19.50
N GLU A 29 -2.05 -1.66 18.63
CA GLU A 29 -3.36 -1.11 19.04
C GLU A 29 -4.37 -2.22 19.46
N GLY A 30 -3.95 -3.49 19.50
CA GLY A 30 -4.77 -4.62 19.92
C GLY A 30 -5.65 -5.20 18.81
N ALA A 31 -5.37 -4.92 17.55
CA ALA A 31 -6.05 -5.54 16.42
C ALA A 31 -5.56 -6.98 16.19
N ARG A 32 -6.43 -7.81 15.62
CA ARG A 32 -6.07 -9.13 15.05
C ARG A 32 -5.61 -8.89 13.61
N VAL A 33 -4.36 -9.18 13.31
CA VAL A 33 -3.76 -8.85 12.02
C VAL A 33 -3.38 -10.09 11.25
N ALA A 34 -3.73 -10.11 9.96
CA ALA A 34 -3.28 -11.09 8.99
C ALA A 34 -2.56 -10.40 7.85
N VAL A 35 -1.44 -10.97 7.41
CA VAL A 35 -0.65 -10.46 6.30
C VAL A 35 -0.34 -11.56 5.28
N CYS A 36 -0.27 -11.22 4.00
CA CYS A 36 0.41 -12.05 3.01
C CYS A 36 1.55 -11.28 2.35
N ASP A 37 2.49 -12.04 1.82
CA ASP A 37 3.60 -11.52 1.01
C ASP A 37 4.09 -12.61 0.06
N ALA A 38 4.57 -12.24 -1.12
CA ALA A 38 5.18 -13.19 -2.06
C ALA A 38 6.59 -13.62 -1.62
N ASP A 39 7.25 -12.83 -0.76
CA ASP A 39 8.57 -13.16 -0.19
C ASP A 39 8.44 -14.13 0.99
N ALA A 40 8.69 -15.41 0.74
CA ALA A 40 8.64 -16.46 1.75
C ALA A 40 9.63 -16.22 2.92
N ALA A 41 10.79 -15.59 2.67
CA ALA A 41 11.75 -15.28 3.73
C ALA A 41 11.23 -14.17 4.63
N ALA A 42 10.64 -13.11 4.08
CA ALA A 42 10.00 -12.06 4.85
C ALA A 42 8.81 -12.59 5.67
N VAL A 43 8.00 -13.49 5.10
CA VAL A 43 6.91 -14.17 5.83
C VAL A 43 7.44 -15.01 6.99
N ALA A 44 8.52 -15.76 6.79
CA ALA A 44 9.13 -16.56 7.84
C ALA A 44 9.68 -15.67 8.97
N GLU A 45 10.34 -14.56 8.64
CA GLU A 45 10.81 -13.57 9.61
C GLU A 45 9.63 -12.92 10.38
N MET A 46 8.55 -12.54 9.68
CA MET A 46 7.36 -11.98 10.31
C MET A 46 6.77 -12.94 11.34
N ARG A 47 6.64 -14.24 11.00
CA ARG A 47 6.16 -15.28 11.94
C ARG A 47 7.05 -15.41 13.16
N ALA A 48 8.37 -15.32 12.98
CA ALA A 48 9.33 -15.45 14.08
C ALA A 48 9.33 -14.24 15.03
N THR A 49 9.21 -13.03 14.46
CA THR A 49 9.30 -11.77 15.23
C THR A 49 7.95 -11.29 15.76
N ASN A 50 6.85 -11.65 15.09
CA ASN A 50 5.49 -11.22 15.41
C ASN A 50 4.53 -12.42 15.47
N PRO A 51 4.66 -13.35 16.43
CA PRO A 51 3.88 -14.61 16.46
C PRO A 51 2.37 -14.39 16.64
N GLY A 52 1.94 -13.19 17.03
CA GLY A 52 0.53 -12.81 17.10
C GLY A 52 -0.08 -12.35 15.75
N ILE A 53 0.74 -12.20 14.70
CA ILE A 53 0.28 -11.84 13.37
C ILE A 53 0.19 -13.11 12.52
N LEU A 54 -0.97 -13.38 11.93
CA LEU A 54 -1.14 -14.47 10.96
C LEU A 54 -0.44 -14.06 9.66
N ALA A 55 0.63 -14.76 9.27
CA ALA A 55 1.38 -14.45 8.06
C ALA A 55 1.38 -15.65 7.12
N GLN A 56 1.09 -15.43 5.83
CA GLN A 56 1.01 -16.46 4.79
C GLN A 56 1.77 -16.01 3.54
N VAL A 57 2.40 -16.96 2.85
CA VAL A 57 2.96 -16.71 1.52
C VAL A 57 1.81 -16.67 0.52
N ALA A 58 1.67 -15.58 -0.23
CA ALA A 58 0.74 -15.47 -1.34
C ALA A 58 1.15 -14.32 -2.27
N ASP A 59 1.11 -14.60 -3.58
CA ASP A 59 1.29 -13.61 -4.64
C ASP A 59 -0.05 -12.96 -4.99
N VAL A 60 -0.13 -11.63 -4.86
CA VAL A 60 -1.34 -10.88 -5.18
C VAL A 60 -1.71 -10.90 -6.66
N THR A 61 -0.81 -11.33 -7.54
CA THR A 61 -1.09 -11.49 -8.98
C THR A 61 -1.79 -12.81 -9.31
N ASP A 62 -1.79 -13.76 -8.37
CA ASP A 62 -2.50 -15.04 -8.49
C ASP A 62 -3.85 -14.98 -7.74
N ALA A 63 -4.94 -15.04 -8.51
CA ALA A 63 -6.29 -14.96 -7.94
C ALA A 63 -6.59 -16.12 -6.99
N ALA A 64 -6.06 -17.33 -7.23
CA ALA A 64 -6.30 -18.48 -6.37
C ALA A 64 -5.56 -18.36 -5.04
N GLU A 65 -4.33 -17.82 -5.05
CA GLU A 65 -3.57 -17.57 -3.82
C GLU A 65 -4.21 -16.46 -2.97
N VAL A 66 -4.71 -15.39 -3.62
CA VAL A 66 -5.50 -14.35 -2.93
C VAL A 66 -6.76 -14.94 -2.32
N ASP A 67 -7.52 -15.75 -3.08
CA ASP A 67 -8.73 -16.39 -2.59
C ASP A 67 -8.44 -17.30 -1.39
N ALA A 68 -7.40 -18.15 -1.46
CA ALA A 68 -7.00 -19.04 -0.38
C ALA A 68 -6.56 -18.28 0.89
N PHE A 69 -5.84 -17.16 0.73
CA PHE A 69 -5.45 -16.32 1.86
C PHE A 69 -6.67 -15.69 2.54
N PHE A 70 -7.61 -15.13 1.77
CA PHE A 70 -8.85 -14.61 2.33
C PHE A 70 -9.65 -15.67 3.08
N ASP A 71 -9.78 -16.88 2.50
CA ASP A 71 -10.53 -17.98 3.12
C ASP A 71 -9.90 -18.40 4.45
N ALA A 72 -8.57 -18.53 4.52
CA ALA A 72 -7.86 -18.82 5.76
C ALA A 72 -8.09 -17.75 6.84
N VAL A 73 -8.02 -16.45 6.46
CA VAL A 73 -8.26 -15.34 7.38
C VAL A 73 -9.71 -15.31 7.85
N LEU A 74 -10.67 -15.54 6.96
CA LEU A 74 -12.09 -15.55 7.32
C LEU A 74 -12.45 -16.71 8.24
N ILE A 75 -11.85 -17.89 8.07
CA ILE A 75 -12.01 -19.02 9.00
C ILE A 75 -11.49 -18.64 10.38
N GLU A 76 -10.32 -18.01 10.46
CA GLU A 76 -9.67 -17.66 11.72
C GLU A 76 -10.33 -16.46 12.42
N PHE A 77 -10.71 -15.41 11.66
CA PHE A 77 -11.18 -14.15 12.23
C PHE A 77 -12.72 -14.02 12.25
N GLY A 78 -13.44 -14.78 11.44
CA GLY A 78 -14.90 -14.71 11.32
C GLY A 78 -15.41 -13.45 10.58
N GLY A 79 -14.52 -12.66 9.97
CA GLY A 79 -14.85 -11.44 9.23
C GLY A 79 -13.68 -10.49 9.15
N LEU A 80 -13.89 -9.27 8.58
CA LEU A 80 -12.86 -8.25 8.38
C LEU A 80 -13.41 -6.87 8.69
N ASP A 81 -12.62 -6.02 9.33
CA ASP A 81 -12.96 -4.62 9.62
C ASP A 81 -12.13 -3.66 8.78
N VAL A 82 -10.86 -4.03 8.49
CA VAL A 82 -9.95 -3.28 7.65
C VAL A 82 -9.26 -4.21 6.66
N VAL A 83 -9.26 -3.85 5.39
CA VAL A 83 -8.47 -4.51 4.35
C VAL A 83 -7.57 -3.49 3.68
N ALA A 84 -6.25 -3.71 3.72
CA ALA A 84 -5.26 -2.87 3.05
C ALA A 84 -4.65 -3.60 1.85
N ALA A 85 -5.02 -3.20 0.64
CA ALA A 85 -4.37 -3.59 -0.60
C ALA A 85 -3.10 -2.75 -0.77
N ASN A 86 -2.02 -3.24 -0.16
CA ASN A 86 -0.76 -2.49 -0.02
C ASN A 86 0.32 -2.95 -1.00
N ALA A 87 0.18 -4.12 -1.62
CA ALA A 87 1.19 -4.67 -2.52
C ALA A 87 1.58 -3.70 -3.66
N GLY A 88 2.88 -3.62 -3.94
CA GLY A 88 3.35 -2.79 -5.03
C GLY A 88 4.86 -2.88 -5.29
N ILE A 89 5.21 -2.76 -6.56
CA ILE A 89 6.59 -2.70 -7.05
C ILE A 89 6.84 -1.41 -7.83
N GLY A 90 8.10 -0.99 -7.89
CA GLY A 90 8.48 0.21 -8.65
C GLY A 90 8.41 0.05 -10.17
N GLY A 91 8.50 -1.18 -10.66
CA GLY A 91 8.60 -1.45 -12.09
C GLY A 91 9.89 -0.90 -12.73
N PRO A 92 10.03 -1.02 -14.06
CA PRO A 92 11.15 -0.45 -14.79
C PRO A 92 11.09 1.08 -14.80
N ALA A 93 12.27 1.69 -14.96
CA ALA A 93 12.46 3.12 -15.18
C ALA A 93 13.15 3.32 -16.53
N GLY A 94 12.68 4.30 -17.31
CA GLY A 94 13.22 4.65 -18.64
C GLY A 94 12.24 5.49 -19.45
N ALA A 95 12.70 6.01 -20.58
CA ALA A 95 11.83 6.67 -21.55
C ALA A 95 10.76 5.68 -22.06
N ILE A 96 9.64 6.19 -22.54
CA ILE A 96 8.49 5.33 -22.89
C ILE A 96 8.85 4.27 -23.94
N GLU A 97 9.72 4.62 -24.89
CA GLU A 97 10.21 3.72 -25.94
C GLU A 97 11.18 2.64 -25.45
N GLU A 98 11.73 2.78 -24.24
CA GLU A 98 12.65 1.84 -23.60
C GLU A 98 11.91 0.85 -22.69
N ILE A 99 10.67 1.15 -22.32
CA ILE A 99 9.87 0.29 -21.43
C ILE A 99 9.41 -0.95 -22.20
N THR A 100 9.86 -2.13 -21.74
CA THR A 100 9.39 -3.39 -22.32
C THR A 100 7.93 -3.67 -21.98
N PHE A 101 7.22 -4.36 -22.88
CA PHE A 101 5.82 -4.71 -22.60
C PHE A 101 5.67 -5.67 -21.41
N GLU A 102 6.65 -6.53 -21.18
CA GLU A 102 6.72 -7.41 -20.00
C GLU A 102 6.85 -6.60 -18.71
N GLY A 103 7.75 -5.61 -18.67
CA GLY A 103 7.91 -4.70 -17.54
C GLY A 103 6.66 -3.86 -17.27
N TRP A 104 5.99 -3.42 -18.33
CA TRP A 104 4.68 -2.78 -18.24
C TRP A 104 3.65 -3.71 -17.59
N LYS A 105 3.45 -4.91 -18.15
CA LYS A 105 2.46 -5.89 -17.65
C LYS A 105 2.72 -6.29 -16.21
N SER A 106 3.96 -6.64 -15.86
CA SER A 106 4.30 -7.05 -14.50
C SER A 106 4.05 -5.94 -13.47
N THR A 107 4.32 -4.68 -13.85
CA THR A 107 4.06 -3.54 -12.98
C THR A 107 2.56 -3.36 -12.74
N LEU A 108 1.72 -3.44 -13.78
CA LEU A 108 0.27 -3.34 -13.62
C LEU A 108 -0.28 -4.53 -12.85
N ALA A 109 0.16 -5.75 -13.15
CA ALA A 109 -0.30 -6.96 -12.47
C ALA A 109 -0.15 -6.86 -10.94
N VAL A 110 1.03 -6.45 -10.45
CA VAL A 110 1.24 -6.32 -8.99
C VAL A 110 0.50 -5.11 -8.41
N ASN A 111 0.66 -3.91 -9.03
CA ASN A 111 0.19 -2.67 -8.41
C ASN A 111 -1.31 -2.44 -8.58
N LEU A 112 -1.91 -2.85 -9.69
CA LEU A 112 -3.31 -2.56 -10.02
C LEU A 112 -4.19 -3.81 -9.96
N ASP A 113 -3.80 -4.88 -10.67
CA ASP A 113 -4.61 -6.10 -10.68
C ASP A 113 -4.63 -6.77 -9.31
N GLY A 114 -3.48 -6.79 -8.59
CA GLY A 114 -3.41 -7.28 -7.20
C GLY A 114 -4.31 -6.51 -6.24
N ALA A 115 -4.38 -5.18 -6.39
CA ALA A 115 -5.30 -4.37 -5.60
C ALA A 115 -6.77 -4.64 -5.97
N PHE A 116 -7.08 -4.84 -7.26
CA PHE A 116 -8.39 -5.25 -7.72
C PHE A 116 -8.78 -6.62 -7.15
N LEU A 117 -7.92 -7.63 -7.21
CA LEU A 117 -8.18 -8.97 -6.67
C LEU A 117 -8.45 -8.92 -5.16
N THR A 118 -7.65 -8.15 -4.42
CA THR A 118 -7.85 -7.90 -2.99
C THR A 118 -9.21 -7.23 -2.72
N ALA A 119 -9.53 -6.17 -3.45
CA ALA A 119 -10.79 -5.45 -3.29
C ALA A 119 -12.01 -6.31 -3.67
N ARG A 120 -11.90 -7.14 -4.73
CA ARG A 120 -12.93 -8.08 -5.18
C ARG A 120 -13.30 -9.08 -4.07
N ARG A 121 -12.31 -9.56 -3.32
CA ARG A 121 -12.55 -10.48 -2.19
C ARG A 121 -13.06 -9.77 -0.94
N ALA A 122 -12.56 -8.57 -0.67
CA ALA A 122 -12.95 -7.77 0.50
C ALA A 122 -14.40 -7.28 0.40
N ALA A 123 -14.83 -6.81 -0.78
CA ALA A 123 -16.11 -6.14 -0.96
C ALA A 123 -17.33 -6.93 -0.48
N PRO A 124 -17.54 -8.22 -0.84
CA PRO A 124 -18.70 -8.97 -0.36
C PRO A 124 -18.68 -9.17 1.16
N VAL A 125 -17.52 -9.36 1.77
CA VAL A 125 -17.37 -9.54 3.22
C VAL A 125 -17.79 -8.25 3.94
N LEU A 126 -17.17 -7.13 3.57
CA LEU A 126 -17.45 -5.82 4.20
C LEU A 126 -18.93 -5.39 3.98
N LYS A 127 -19.47 -5.61 2.78
CA LYS A 127 -20.88 -5.33 2.48
C LYS A 127 -21.84 -6.15 3.34
N SER A 128 -21.57 -7.43 3.53
CA SER A 128 -22.43 -8.30 4.36
C SER A 128 -22.42 -7.91 5.83
N GLN A 129 -21.32 -7.31 6.30
CA GLN A 129 -21.17 -6.80 7.66
C GLN A 129 -21.84 -5.42 7.86
N GLY A 130 -22.12 -4.68 6.77
CA GLY A 130 -22.69 -3.34 6.83
C GLY A 130 -21.69 -2.28 7.32
N ALA A 131 -20.40 -2.60 7.38
CA ALA A 131 -19.34 -1.72 7.88
C ALA A 131 -17.97 -2.22 7.40
N GLY A 132 -16.98 -1.33 7.41
CA GLY A 132 -15.58 -1.66 7.17
C GLY A 132 -14.82 -0.56 6.44
N LEU A 133 -13.52 -0.81 6.28
CA LEU A 133 -12.61 0.08 5.57
C LEU A 133 -11.77 -0.70 4.57
N LEU A 134 -11.77 -0.26 3.33
CA LEU A 134 -10.82 -0.70 2.30
C LEU A 134 -9.81 0.43 2.07
N LEU A 135 -8.54 0.15 2.30
CA LEU A 135 -7.41 1.03 2.01
C LEU A 135 -6.67 0.53 0.77
N LEU A 136 -6.41 1.40 -0.17
CA LEU A 136 -5.63 1.10 -1.37
C LEU A 136 -4.34 1.93 -1.33
N THR A 137 -3.17 1.30 -1.50
CA THR A 137 -1.90 2.02 -1.51
C THR A 137 -1.59 2.53 -2.91
N SER A 138 -1.81 3.83 -3.14
CA SER A 138 -1.36 4.57 -4.31
C SER A 138 0.05 5.14 -4.09
N SER A 139 0.28 6.37 -4.47
CA SER A 139 1.53 7.14 -4.34
C SER A 139 1.25 8.59 -4.73
N THR A 140 2.16 9.51 -4.45
CA THR A 140 2.20 10.83 -5.12
C THR A 140 2.27 10.69 -6.65
N ALA A 141 2.88 9.61 -7.17
CA ALA A 141 2.85 9.27 -8.60
C ALA A 141 1.45 8.93 -9.16
N GLY A 142 0.45 8.72 -8.30
CA GLY A 142 -0.97 8.62 -8.66
C GLY A 142 -1.72 9.95 -8.58
N LEU A 143 -1.04 11.05 -8.25
CA LEU A 143 -1.60 12.41 -8.15
C LEU A 143 -0.92 13.37 -9.12
N PHE A 144 0.33 13.08 -9.51
CA PHE A 144 1.16 13.89 -10.40
C PHE A 144 1.73 13.04 -11.53
N GLY A 145 2.18 13.68 -12.61
CA GLY A 145 3.01 13.03 -13.62
C GLY A 145 4.33 12.56 -12.99
N TYR A 146 4.84 11.39 -13.43
CA TYR A 146 6.12 10.89 -12.94
C TYR A 146 6.99 10.50 -14.13
N PRO A 147 7.91 11.36 -14.56
CA PRO A 147 8.76 11.11 -15.73
C PRO A 147 9.55 9.81 -15.58
N TYR A 148 9.76 9.11 -16.68
CA TYR A 148 10.50 7.85 -16.76
C TYR A 148 9.95 6.68 -15.92
N ARG A 149 8.72 6.79 -15.40
CA ARG A 149 8.07 5.78 -14.55
C ARG A 149 6.64 5.49 -15.00
N SER A 150 6.41 5.53 -16.32
CA SER A 150 5.07 5.41 -16.90
C SER A 150 4.26 4.19 -16.43
N PRO A 151 4.80 2.95 -16.31
CA PRO A 151 4.00 1.81 -15.83
C PRO A 151 3.54 2.01 -14.39
N TYR A 152 4.43 2.51 -13.55
CA TYR A 152 4.14 2.77 -12.13
C TYR A 152 3.10 3.89 -11.97
N ALA A 153 3.31 5.02 -12.64
CA ALA A 153 2.38 6.15 -12.58
C ALA A 153 0.98 5.74 -13.04
N VAL A 154 0.86 5.05 -14.18
CA VAL A 154 -0.43 4.58 -14.70
C VAL A 154 -1.11 3.64 -13.70
N ALA A 155 -0.38 2.68 -13.12
CA ALA A 155 -0.95 1.79 -12.10
C ALA A 155 -1.46 2.59 -10.89
N LYS A 156 -0.68 3.58 -10.40
CA LYS A 156 -1.04 4.36 -9.20
C LYS A 156 -2.19 5.35 -9.46
N TRP A 157 -2.31 5.91 -10.67
CA TRP A 157 -3.51 6.62 -11.11
C TRP A 157 -4.72 5.68 -11.22
N GLY A 158 -4.53 4.46 -11.73
CA GLY A 158 -5.56 3.42 -11.76
C GLY A 158 -6.13 3.11 -10.38
N ILE A 159 -5.28 3.05 -9.34
CA ILE A 159 -5.71 2.89 -7.94
C ILE A 159 -6.63 4.04 -7.49
N ILE A 160 -6.34 5.29 -7.88
CA ILE A 160 -7.22 6.42 -7.52
C ILE A 160 -8.58 6.27 -8.19
N GLY A 161 -8.62 5.87 -9.47
CA GLY A 161 -9.88 5.58 -10.17
C GLY A 161 -10.66 4.45 -9.51
N LEU A 162 -10.00 3.35 -9.18
CA LEU A 162 -10.59 2.21 -8.48
C LEU A 162 -11.15 2.63 -7.11
N MET A 163 -10.38 3.36 -6.31
CA MET A 163 -10.78 3.86 -5.00
C MET A 163 -12.05 4.73 -5.08
N LYS A 164 -12.08 5.69 -6.01
CA LYS A 164 -13.24 6.59 -6.18
C LYS A 164 -14.50 5.80 -6.54
N THR A 165 -14.37 4.86 -7.47
CA THR A 165 -15.48 4.00 -7.91
C THR A 165 -16.00 3.14 -6.77
N LEU A 166 -15.11 2.43 -6.07
CA LEU A 166 -15.49 1.56 -4.95
C LEU A 166 -16.08 2.33 -3.76
N ALA A 167 -15.64 3.57 -3.52
CA ALA A 167 -16.23 4.41 -2.49
C ALA A 167 -17.72 4.71 -2.77
N MET A 168 -18.10 4.85 -4.03
CA MET A 168 -19.49 5.04 -4.44
C MET A 168 -20.29 3.72 -4.39
N GLU A 169 -19.70 2.62 -4.85
CA GLU A 169 -20.38 1.31 -4.90
C GLU A 169 -20.58 0.69 -3.51
N LEU A 170 -19.64 0.88 -2.60
CA LEU A 170 -19.65 0.25 -1.28
C LEU A 170 -20.22 1.17 -0.18
N GLY A 171 -20.22 2.48 -0.42
CA GLY A 171 -20.73 3.48 0.53
C GLY A 171 -22.16 3.24 1.01
N PRO A 172 -23.13 2.89 0.13
CA PRO A 172 -24.50 2.55 0.55
C PRO A 172 -24.58 1.37 1.52
N ALA A 173 -23.58 0.48 1.52
CA ALA A 173 -23.45 -0.63 2.47
C ALA A 173 -22.63 -0.27 3.72
N GLY A 174 -22.35 1.01 3.99
CA GLY A 174 -21.60 1.45 5.17
C GLY A 174 -20.08 1.23 5.10
N VAL A 175 -19.55 0.82 3.94
CA VAL A 175 -18.11 0.57 3.75
C VAL A 175 -17.41 1.83 3.23
N ARG A 176 -16.29 2.18 3.85
CA ARG A 176 -15.45 3.31 3.43
C ARG A 176 -14.29 2.82 2.57
N VAL A 177 -13.91 3.60 1.57
CA VAL A 177 -12.77 3.27 0.70
C VAL A 177 -11.91 4.52 0.56
N ASN A 178 -10.61 4.41 0.86
CA ASN A 178 -9.66 5.50 0.71
C ASN A 178 -8.35 5.00 0.08
N ALA A 179 -7.58 5.91 -0.48
CA ALA A 179 -6.23 5.63 -0.95
C ALA A 179 -5.20 6.34 -0.07
N LEU A 180 -4.12 5.63 0.30
CA LEU A 180 -2.91 6.22 0.86
C LEU A 180 -1.98 6.59 -0.30
N CYS A 181 -1.45 7.80 -0.29
CA CYS A 181 -0.57 8.33 -1.33
C CYS A 181 0.77 8.75 -0.71
N PRO A 182 1.67 7.78 -0.43
CA PRO A 182 2.98 8.08 0.12
C PRO A 182 3.84 8.92 -0.83
N GLY A 183 4.67 9.80 -0.25
CA GLY A 183 5.79 10.44 -0.93
C GLY A 183 7.02 9.54 -1.02
N ALA A 184 8.22 10.13 -0.94
CA ALA A 184 9.48 9.40 -0.85
C ALA A 184 9.62 8.81 0.56
N VAL A 185 9.41 7.49 0.68
CA VAL A 185 9.45 6.78 1.95
C VAL A 185 10.85 6.20 2.19
N SER A 186 11.46 6.53 3.32
CA SER A 186 12.75 5.99 3.76
C SER A 186 12.68 4.46 3.94
N GLY A 187 13.81 3.80 3.78
CA GLY A 187 13.94 2.38 4.06
C GLY A 187 14.81 1.62 3.06
N PRO A 188 15.14 0.35 3.35
CA PRO A 188 16.15 -0.43 2.62
C PRO A 188 15.92 -0.53 1.11
N ARG A 189 14.65 -0.47 0.67
CA ARG A 189 14.31 -0.45 -0.76
C ARG A 189 14.77 0.85 -1.42
N MET A 190 14.47 1.99 -0.80
CA MET A 190 14.85 3.29 -1.34
C MET A 190 16.34 3.56 -1.18
N ASP A 191 16.97 3.03 -0.14
CA ASP A 191 18.44 3.12 0.00
C ASP A 191 19.15 2.49 -1.19
N ARG A 192 18.69 1.31 -1.64
CA ARG A 192 19.23 0.68 -2.87
C ARG A 192 18.97 1.50 -4.13
N VAL A 193 17.78 2.12 -4.23
CA VAL A 193 17.45 2.99 -5.37
C VAL A 193 18.37 4.21 -5.39
N VAL A 194 18.55 4.86 -4.26
CA VAL A 194 19.43 6.03 -4.09
C VAL A 194 20.88 5.68 -4.43
N ALA A 195 21.39 4.56 -3.90
CA ALA A 195 22.77 4.13 -4.17
C ALA A 195 23.01 3.84 -5.66
N ASN A 196 22.06 3.15 -6.32
CA ASN A 196 22.14 2.88 -7.76
C ASN A 196 22.09 4.15 -8.59
N GLU A 197 21.24 5.10 -8.25
CA GLU A 197 21.10 6.37 -8.95
C GLU A 197 22.34 7.26 -8.74
N ALA A 198 22.90 7.31 -7.54
CA ALA A 198 24.13 8.00 -7.21
C ALA A 198 25.31 7.48 -8.07
N ALA A 199 25.46 6.16 -8.14
CA ALA A 199 26.47 5.53 -8.97
C ALA A 199 26.27 5.82 -10.47
N ALA A 200 25.05 5.77 -10.97
CA ALA A 200 24.75 6.02 -12.38
C ALA A 200 24.99 7.48 -12.80
N ARG A 201 24.73 8.43 -11.89
CA ARG A 201 24.91 9.88 -12.14
C ARG A 201 26.28 10.40 -11.78
N GLY A 202 27.10 9.64 -11.03
CA GLY A 202 28.40 10.11 -10.52
C GLY A 202 28.28 11.22 -9.47
N ILE A 203 27.22 11.22 -8.67
CA ILE A 203 26.96 12.14 -7.58
C ILE A 203 26.84 11.38 -6.25
N SER A 204 26.82 12.08 -5.12
CA SER A 204 26.65 11.44 -3.81
C SER A 204 25.22 10.97 -3.56
N GLU A 205 25.06 10.01 -2.65
CA GLU A 205 23.74 9.57 -2.19
C GLU A 205 22.93 10.72 -1.54
N ASP A 206 23.62 11.63 -0.82
CA ASP A 206 22.99 12.79 -0.21
C ASP A 206 22.43 13.77 -1.26
N GLU A 207 23.15 13.96 -2.37
CA GLU A 207 22.64 14.76 -3.49
C GLU A 207 21.40 14.11 -4.12
N VAL A 208 21.42 12.78 -4.32
CA VAL A 208 20.24 12.05 -4.81
C VAL A 208 19.08 12.19 -3.85
N ARG A 209 19.30 12.00 -2.54
CA ARG A 209 18.26 12.18 -1.50
C ARG A 209 17.67 13.58 -1.52
N ALA A 210 18.49 14.61 -1.69
CA ALA A 210 18.04 15.99 -1.81
C ALA A 210 17.15 16.21 -3.05
N LEU A 211 17.48 15.56 -4.18
CA LEU A 211 16.67 15.64 -5.39
C LEU A 211 15.25 15.06 -5.17
N TYR A 212 15.13 13.95 -4.43
CA TYR A 212 13.82 13.33 -4.13
C TYR A 212 12.87 14.23 -3.34
N VAL A 213 13.40 15.17 -2.55
CA VAL A 213 12.60 16.11 -1.76
C VAL A 213 12.63 17.54 -2.28
N LYS A 214 13.28 17.77 -3.43
CA LYS A 214 13.39 19.11 -4.04
C LYS A 214 12.03 19.76 -4.26
N GLY A 215 11.07 19.00 -4.82
CA GLY A 215 9.69 19.41 -5.07
C GLY A 215 8.74 19.26 -3.88
N VAL A 216 9.25 18.92 -2.68
CA VAL A 216 8.47 18.77 -1.45
C VAL A 216 8.62 20.01 -0.59
N SER A 217 7.51 20.67 -0.17
CA SER A 217 7.62 21.94 0.57
C SER A 217 8.25 21.78 1.96
N MET A 218 8.01 20.68 2.66
CA MET A 218 8.65 20.39 3.95
C MET A 218 10.11 19.93 3.83
N LYS A 219 10.62 19.71 2.61
CA LYS A 219 11.99 19.20 2.35
C LYS A 219 12.34 17.98 3.17
N THR A 220 11.41 17.07 3.34
CA THR A 220 11.55 15.88 4.18
C THR A 220 11.21 14.61 3.42
N TRP A 221 11.84 13.52 3.83
CA TRP A 221 11.41 12.17 3.53
C TRP A 221 10.27 11.80 4.47
N VAL A 222 9.54 10.76 4.10
CA VAL A 222 8.45 10.16 4.88
C VAL A 222 8.94 8.84 5.46
N GLU A 223 8.57 8.54 6.67
CA GLU A 223 8.84 7.24 7.28
C GLU A 223 7.63 6.29 7.10
N ALA A 224 7.89 4.98 7.17
CA ALA A 224 6.80 4.00 7.08
C ALA A 224 5.78 4.17 8.20
N ASP A 225 6.21 4.67 9.36
CA ASP A 225 5.36 5.01 10.51
C ASP A 225 4.35 6.11 10.18
N ASP A 226 4.74 7.15 9.41
CA ASP A 226 3.83 8.22 9.01
C ASP A 226 2.65 7.68 8.18
N ILE A 227 2.94 6.69 7.31
CA ILE A 227 1.92 6.02 6.50
C ILE A 227 1.03 5.14 7.37
N ALA A 228 1.64 4.40 8.31
CA ALA A 228 0.90 3.56 9.25
C ALA A 228 -0.01 4.39 10.16
N ASP A 229 0.45 5.54 10.64
CA ASP A 229 -0.37 6.46 11.46
C ASP A 229 -1.59 7.00 10.70
N MET A 230 -1.43 7.33 9.42
CA MET A 230 -2.57 7.69 8.56
C MET A 230 -3.54 6.53 8.38
N ALA A 231 -3.04 5.30 8.19
CA ALA A 231 -3.88 4.10 8.10
C ALA A 231 -4.67 3.87 9.40
N LEU A 232 -4.02 3.97 10.54
CA LEU A 232 -4.65 3.87 11.87
C LEU A 232 -5.71 4.95 12.08
N PHE A 233 -5.41 6.21 11.73
CA PHE A 233 -6.38 7.30 11.78
C PHE A 233 -7.64 6.97 10.97
N LEU A 234 -7.46 6.57 9.71
CA LEU A 234 -8.57 6.22 8.82
C LEU A 234 -9.37 5.02 9.33
N ALA A 235 -8.73 4.05 9.97
CA ALA A 235 -9.36 2.87 10.55
C ALA A 235 -10.11 3.17 11.87
N SER A 236 -9.66 4.15 12.62
CA SER A 236 -10.21 4.52 13.92
C SER A 236 -11.58 5.21 13.82
N GLU A 237 -12.24 5.40 14.97
CA GLU A 237 -13.45 6.21 15.07
C GLU A 237 -13.26 7.64 14.57
N MET A 238 -12.04 8.18 14.60
CA MET A 238 -11.74 9.53 14.13
C MET A 238 -11.92 9.66 12.63
N GLY A 239 -11.57 8.60 11.87
CA GLY A 239 -11.72 8.54 10.42
C GLY A 239 -13.11 8.16 9.90
N ARG A 240 -14.10 7.92 10.78
CA ARG A 240 -15.42 7.33 10.45
C ARG A 240 -16.24 8.04 9.36
N LYS A 241 -15.91 9.26 9.01
CA LYS A 241 -16.56 10.05 7.94
C LYS A 241 -15.65 10.34 6.75
N VAL A 242 -14.45 9.73 6.73
CA VAL A 242 -13.51 9.87 5.60
C VAL A 242 -13.70 8.70 4.66
N SER A 243 -14.17 8.97 3.44
CA SER A 243 -14.34 8.00 2.36
C SER A 243 -14.16 8.69 1.00
N GLY A 244 -13.65 7.95 0.01
CA GLY A 244 -13.39 8.46 -1.33
C GLY A 244 -12.23 9.46 -1.40
N GLN A 245 -11.29 9.43 -0.44
CA GLN A 245 -10.19 10.40 -0.37
C GLN A 245 -8.85 9.77 -0.74
N ALA A 246 -8.05 10.53 -1.50
CA ALA A 246 -6.64 10.26 -1.72
C ALA A 246 -5.86 11.02 -0.65
N MET A 247 -5.32 10.29 0.32
CA MET A 247 -4.63 10.86 1.49
C MET A 247 -3.15 10.93 1.20
N ALA A 248 -2.65 12.09 0.81
CA ALA A 248 -1.22 12.33 0.65
C ALA A 248 -0.53 12.35 2.03
N VAL A 249 0.54 11.58 2.17
CA VAL A 249 1.46 11.59 3.31
C VAL A 249 2.85 11.74 2.70
N ASP A 250 3.27 12.98 2.42
CA ASP A 250 4.36 13.26 1.50
C ASP A 250 5.11 14.57 1.80
N GLY A 251 4.77 15.27 2.88
CA GLY A 251 5.36 16.57 3.20
C GLY A 251 4.99 17.69 2.24
N HIS A 252 3.88 17.53 1.49
CA HIS A 252 3.37 18.41 0.45
C HIS A 252 4.26 18.43 -0.80
N THR A 253 4.06 17.44 -1.64
CA THR A 253 4.68 17.37 -2.98
C THR A 253 4.00 18.39 -3.90
N GLU A 254 4.78 19.29 -4.49
CA GLU A 254 4.33 20.27 -5.49
C GLU A 254 4.66 19.80 -6.90
N THR A 255 5.82 19.15 -7.08
CA THR A 255 6.28 18.58 -8.35
C THR A 255 7.01 17.26 -8.12
N ILE A 256 6.98 16.37 -9.12
CA ILE A 256 7.77 15.14 -9.13
C ILE A 256 8.69 15.18 -10.37
N GLY A 257 9.96 15.19 -10.09
CA GLY A 257 11.03 15.17 -11.11
C GLY A 257 11.27 16.53 -11.77
N ASP A 258 12.51 16.95 -11.72
CA ASP A 258 13.17 17.92 -12.62
C ASP A 258 14.46 17.28 -13.15
#